data_3e674ebb64caa1ecdb04b1c2ae871450
#
_entry.id   3e674ebb64caa1ecdb04b1c2ae871450
#
_cell.length_a   1.000
_cell.length_b   1.000
_cell.length_c   1.000
_cell.angle_alpha   90.00
_cell.angle_beta   90.00
_cell.angle_gamma   90.00
#
_symmetry.space_group_name_H-M   'P 1'
#
loop_
_entity.id
_entity.type
_entity.pdbx_description
1 polymer ?
#
loop_
_entity_poly.entity_id
_entity_poly.type
_entity_poly.pdbx_seq_one_letter_code
_entity_poly.pdbx_strand_id
1 'polypeptide(L)'
;MSYAPLTSIPFLNRLTETNNSVLTNAHTPRTKPSPGLRKTSNARADYPLIVHCHLCWDWVWQRPQQFLSRLSHRHRVLFVETLAPDPNLVTPLAQTRRFDKWPNLTLLRLQFPAWRWHDGDWVDRERRRLVKEALKGPLRGQFKRPVQWFYDPMAVRAFAGQMGESATVYDCMDELSQFKGAPPEIRKREAELLAKADVVFTGGRKMWESKSKHNANCHFYGCGVDLQHFSKARSPQTVVPEDIAKLPKPLLGYFGVVDERMDYELLAALAQAHPDWSIVIVGPVTKVDEKTLPRPSNLHWMGGRDYATLPAYCKGFDVCLMPFAINEATEYINPTKALEYMATGRVIVSSAISDVVRNFGSVVKIANSHDEFIRLCEDAVRKPDPEAIERGLQMAADNAWESIIEKMEAHIADALAKK
;
A
#
# COMPACT_ATOMS: atom_id res chain seq x y z
N MET A 1 -23.76 -15.16 12.49
CA MET A 1 -22.31 -14.85 12.29
C MET A 1 -22.24 -13.67 11.35
N SER A 2 -21.64 -12.57 11.78
CA SER A 2 -21.65 -11.33 11.01
C SER A 2 -20.64 -11.42 9.86
N TYR A 3 -21.11 -11.31 8.63
CA TYR A 3 -20.27 -11.13 7.45
C TYR A 3 -19.80 -9.66 7.43
N ALA A 4 -18.57 -9.41 7.87
CA ALA A 4 -17.99 -8.08 7.76
C ALA A 4 -16.95 -8.08 6.62
N PRO A 5 -17.01 -7.15 5.63
CA PRO A 5 -15.89 -6.94 4.73
C PRO A 5 -14.77 -6.27 5.53
N LEU A 6 -13.55 -6.43 5.05
CA LEU A 6 -12.41 -5.68 5.57
C LEU A 6 -12.63 -4.16 5.49
N THR A 7 -13.49 -3.72 4.56
CA THR A 7 -13.96 -2.33 4.42
C THR A 7 -14.96 -1.90 5.50
N SER A 8 -15.56 -2.82 6.27
CA SER A 8 -16.46 -2.51 7.40
C SER A 8 -15.72 -2.41 8.74
N ILE A 9 -14.41 -2.48 8.75
CA ILE A 9 -13.62 -1.99 9.87
C ILE A 9 -14.02 -0.52 10.02
N PRO A 10 -14.51 -0.05 11.19
CA PRO A 10 -15.08 1.30 11.39
C PRO A 10 -14.19 2.45 10.95
N PHE A 11 -12.96 2.14 10.70
CA PHE A 11 -11.87 2.96 10.28
C PHE A 11 -11.89 3.39 8.80
N LEU A 12 -12.34 2.55 7.89
CA LEU A 12 -12.41 2.89 6.45
C LEU A 12 -13.58 3.83 6.13
N ASN A 13 -14.57 3.95 7.02
CA ASN A 13 -15.79 4.73 6.80
C ASN A 13 -15.64 6.24 7.05
N ARG A 14 -14.79 6.68 7.98
CA ARG A 14 -14.72 8.11 8.35
C ARG A 14 -14.12 9.03 7.29
N LEU A 15 -13.51 8.50 6.25
CA LEU A 15 -12.78 9.28 5.25
C LEU A 15 -13.52 9.44 3.91
N THR A 16 -14.65 8.76 3.72
CA THR A 16 -15.50 8.97 2.54
C THR A 16 -16.37 10.22 2.65
N GLU A 17 -16.58 10.75 3.86
CA GLU A 17 -17.46 11.91 4.08
C GLU A 17 -16.75 13.28 3.98
N THR A 18 -15.41 13.34 4.14
CA THR A 18 -14.68 14.62 4.23
C THR A 18 -14.04 15.11 2.94
N ASN A 19 -14.02 14.33 1.86
CA ASN A 19 -13.32 14.70 0.62
C ASN A 19 -14.22 15.02 -0.59
N ASN A 20 -15.47 15.47 -0.37
CA ASN A 20 -16.35 15.89 -1.47
C ASN A 20 -16.25 17.39 -1.81
N SER A 21 -15.32 18.13 -1.24
CA SER A 21 -15.10 19.53 -1.61
C SER A 21 -13.62 19.79 -1.89
N VAL A 22 -13.37 20.32 -3.09
CA VAL A 22 -12.09 20.87 -3.60
C VAL A 22 -11.23 19.90 -4.41
N LEU A 23 -11.58 19.74 -5.69
CA LEU A 23 -10.60 19.60 -6.77
C LEU A 23 -10.99 20.55 -7.89
N THR A 24 -10.55 21.80 -7.76
CA THR A 24 -10.51 22.77 -8.85
C THR A 24 -9.24 22.57 -9.68
N ASN A 25 -9.43 22.55 -10.98
CA ASN A 25 -8.46 22.46 -12.06
C ASN A 25 -7.15 23.20 -11.82
N ALA A 26 -6.03 22.47 -11.78
CA ALA A 26 -4.71 23.01 -12.03
C ALA A 26 -4.21 22.49 -13.38
N HIS A 27 -4.06 23.41 -14.34
CA HIS A 27 -3.42 23.18 -15.63
C HIS A 27 -1.94 22.81 -15.41
N THR A 28 -1.53 21.62 -15.86
CA THR A 28 -0.12 21.23 -15.93
C THR A 28 0.36 21.25 -17.39
N PRO A 29 1.57 21.77 -17.66
CA PRO A 29 2.11 21.85 -19.02
C PRO A 29 2.47 20.45 -19.55
N ARG A 30 2.19 20.22 -20.83
CA ARG A 30 2.60 19.02 -21.57
C ARG A 30 4.13 18.92 -21.61
N THR A 31 4.70 17.92 -20.95
CA THR A 31 6.08 17.50 -21.16
C THR A 31 6.14 16.49 -22.32
N LYS A 32 7.12 16.71 -23.23
CA LYS A 32 7.39 15.79 -24.35
C LYS A 32 7.93 14.48 -23.84
N PRO A 33 7.64 13.34 -24.50
CA PRO A 33 8.16 12.03 -24.09
C PRO A 33 9.66 11.93 -24.36
N SER A 34 10.40 11.40 -23.39
CA SER A 34 11.82 11.06 -23.52
C SER A 34 12.05 9.87 -24.47
N PRO A 35 13.13 9.84 -25.25
CA PRO A 35 13.38 8.76 -26.20
C PRO A 35 14.05 7.56 -25.56
N GLY A 36 13.56 6.36 -25.90
CA GLY A 36 14.40 5.18 -25.96
C GLY A 36 14.29 4.15 -24.85
N LEU A 37 13.15 3.46 -24.72
CA LEU A 37 13.14 2.09 -24.23
C LEU A 37 13.22 1.13 -25.43
N ARG A 38 14.33 0.38 -25.54
CA ARG A 38 14.52 -0.65 -26.56
C ARG A 38 13.36 -1.66 -26.45
N LYS A 39 12.62 -1.82 -27.55
CA LYS A 39 11.66 -2.89 -27.73
C LYS A 39 12.39 -4.24 -27.75
N THR A 40 12.36 -4.96 -26.65
CA THR A 40 12.57 -6.42 -26.68
C THR A 40 11.25 -7.03 -27.12
N SER A 41 11.22 -7.58 -28.32
CA SER A 41 10.10 -8.27 -28.93
C SER A 41 9.91 -9.66 -28.31
N ASN A 42 9.19 -9.73 -27.17
CA ASN A 42 8.36 -10.87 -26.85
C ASN A 42 6.93 -10.30 -26.77
N ALA A 43 6.06 -10.75 -27.67
CA ALA A 43 4.65 -10.38 -27.67
C ALA A 43 4.05 -10.85 -26.33
N ARG A 44 4.07 -9.96 -25.32
CA ARG A 44 3.40 -10.20 -24.04
C ARG A 44 1.92 -10.26 -24.33
N ALA A 45 1.26 -11.34 -23.89
CA ALA A 45 -0.16 -11.52 -24.05
C ALA A 45 -0.91 -10.32 -23.44
N ASP A 46 -1.72 -9.63 -24.24
CA ASP A 46 -2.65 -8.61 -23.78
C ASP A 46 -3.85 -9.32 -23.13
N TYR A 47 -3.93 -9.26 -21.82
CA TYR A 47 -5.04 -9.80 -21.02
C TYR A 47 -5.65 -8.72 -20.14
N PRO A 48 -6.99 -8.64 -20.05
CA PRO A 48 -7.63 -7.73 -19.12
C PRO A 48 -7.55 -8.25 -17.69
N LEU A 49 -7.46 -7.32 -16.74
CA LEU A 49 -7.41 -7.59 -15.30
C LEU A 49 -8.75 -7.21 -14.65
N ILE A 50 -9.33 -8.10 -13.86
CA ILE A 50 -10.38 -7.77 -12.89
C ILE A 50 -9.80 -7.96 -11.49
N VAL A 51 -9.71 -6.87 -10.75
CA VAL A 51 -9.02 -6.79 -9.47
C VAL A 51 -10.04 -6.63 -8.35
N HIS A 52 -9.97 -7.51 -7.35
CA HIS A 52 -10.81 -7.46 -6.15
C HIS A 52 -9.98 -6.99 -4.97
N CYS A 53 -10.22 -5.76 -4.51
CA CYS A 53 -9.44 -5.14 -3.48
C CYS A 53 -10.29 -4.80 -2.25
N HIS A 54 -9.73 -5.03 -1.06
CA HIS A 54 -10.31 -4.62 0.22
C HIS A 54 -10.05 -3.15 0.53
N LEU A 55 -9.11 -2.50 -0.18
CA LEU A 55 -8.82 -1.07 -0.06
C LEU A 55 -9.57 -0.28 -1.11
N CYS A 56 -10.03 0.93 -0.75
CA CYS A 56 -10.58 1.87 -1.70
C CYS A 56 -9.46 2.53 -2.53
N TRP A 57 -9.72 2.77 -3.81
CA TRP A 57 -8.76 3.42 -4.72
C TRP A 57 -8.32 4.80 -4.25
N ASP A 58 -9.24 5.57 -3.72
CA ASP A 58 -9.01 6.95 -3.26
C ASP A 58 -8.42 7.03 -1.84
N TRP A 59 -8.08 5.89 -1.25
CA TRP A 59 -7.41 5.81 0.04
C TRP A 59 -5.91 6.16 -0.07
N VAL A 60 -5.14 5.88 0.97
CA VAL A 60 -3.69 6.07 0.97
C VAL A 60 -3.06 5.25 -0.17
N TRP A 61 -2.17 5.88 -0.93
CA TRP A 61 -1.48 5.26 -2.06
C TRP A 61 -0.57 4.13 -1.57
N GLN A 62 -0.91 2.90 -1.92
CA GLN A 62 -0.24 1.68 -1.48
C GLN A 62 0.05 0.73 -2.66
N ARG A 63 0.48 -0.50 -2.36
CA ARG A 63 0.82 -1.53 -3.35
C ARG A 63 -0.24 -1.71 -4.46
N PRO A 64 -1.56 -1.82 -4.19
CA PRO A 64 -2.53 -1.96 -5.27
C PRO A 64 -2.53 -0.78 -6.24
N GLN A 65 -2.50 0.46 -5.75
CA GLN A 65 -2.47 1.63 -6.60
C GLN A 65 -1.14 1.72 -7.38
N GLN A 66 -0.01 1.41 -6.74
CA GLN A 66 1.31 1.40 -7.38
C GLN A 66 1.35 0.40 -8.54
N PHE A 67 0.84 -0.82 -8.36
CA PHE A 67 0.83 -1.83 -9.40
C PHE A 67 -0.16 -1.52 -10.49
N LEU A 68 -1.41 -1.25 -10.12
CA LEU A 68 -2.48 -1.19 -11.11
C LEU A 68 -2.45 0.08 -11.94
N SER A 69 -1.97 1.20 -11.41
CA SER A 69 -1.71 2.40 -12.21
C SER A 69 -0.67 2.14 -13.30
N ARG A 70 0.40 1.38 -12.99
CA ARG A 70 1.44 1.02 -13.96
C ARG A 70 0.99 -0.06 -14.94
N LEU A 71 0.32 -1.11 -14.46
CA LEU A 71 -0.25 -2.15 -15.30
C LEU A 71 -1.30 -1.60 -16.28
N SER A 72 -2.04 -0.56 -15.89
CA SER A 72 -3.02 0.09 -16.77
C SER A 72 -2.43 0.76 -18.01
N HIS A 73 -1.12 0.97 -18.07
CA HIS A 73 -0.47 1.42 -19.31
C HIS A 73 -0.42 0.33 -20.41
N ARG A 74 -0.55 -0.94 -19.99
CA ARG A 74 -0.44 -2.10 -20.90
C ARG A 74 -1.69 -2.97 -20.94
N HIS A 75 -2.44 -3.01 -19.83
CA HIS A 75 -3.62 -3.85 -19.67
C HIS A 75 -4.86 -3.01 -19.37
N ARG A 76 -6.03 -3.52 -19.75
CA ARG A 76 -7.30 -2.99 -19.24
C ARG A 76 -7.52 -3.49 -17.82
N VAL A 77 -7.76 -2.57 -16.88
CA VAL A 77 -7.93 -2.87 -15.47
C VAL A 77 -9.32 -2.45 -15.01
N LEU A 78 -10.07 -3.40 -14.45
CA LEU A 78 -11.27 -3.15 -13.68
C LEU A 78 -10.94 -3.32 -12.20
N PHE A 79 -10.85 -2.23 -11.48
CA PHE A 79 -10.64 -2.24 -10.03
C PHE A 79 -11.99 -2.29 -9.33
N VAL A 80 -12.29 -3.40 -8.66
CA VAL A 80 -13.54 -3.62 -7.93
C VAL A 80 -13.28 -3.42 -6.44
N GLU A 81 -13.95 -2.41 -5.87
CA GLU A 81 -13.95 -2.14 -4.43
C GLU A 81 -15.35 -2.26 -3.86
N THR A 82 -15.46 -2.70 -2.61
CA THR A 82 -16.75 -2.76 -1.90
C THR A 82 -16.73 -1.75 -0.77
N LEU A 83 -17.63 -0.78 -0.83
CA LEU A 83 -17.79 0.21 0.24
C LEU A 83 -18.43 -0.42 1.48
N ALA A 84 -18.34 0.29 2.60
CA ALA A 84 -19.05 -0.08 3.79
C ALA A 84 -20.58 -0.18 3.54
N PRO A 85 -21.26 -1.12 4.24
CA PRO A 85 -22.68 -1.26 4.09
C PRO A 85 -23.41 0.02 4.54
N ASP A 86 -24.39 0.44 3.72
CA ASP A 86 -25.16 1.66 3.94
C ASP A 86 -26.51 1.34 4.60
N PRO A 87 -26.84 1.92 5.76
CA PRO A 87 -28.13 1.70 6.43
C PRO A 87 -29.31 2.27 5.66
N ASN A 88 -29.09 3.26 4.78
CA ASN A 88 -30.15 3.90 4.01
C ASN A 88 -30.38 3.23 2.63
N LEU A 89 -29.50 2.32 2.25
CA LEU A 89 -29.61 1.63 0.98
C LEU A 89 -30.61 0.48 1.06
N VAL A 90 -31.54 0.42 0.10
CA VAL A 90 -32.56 -0.66 0.01
C VAL A 90 -32.06 -1.83 -0.84
N THR A 91 -31.40 -1.53 -1.97
CA THR A 91 -30.91 -2.51 -2.93
C THR A 91 -29.43 -2.29 -3.24
N PRO A 92 -28.66 -3.36 -3.48
CA PRO A 92 -27.26 -3.22 -3.87
C PRO A 92 -27.11 -2.40 -5.16
N LEU A 93 -26.07 -1.56 -5.20
CA LEU A 93 -25.76 -0.75 -6.38
C LEU A 93 -24.30 -0.86 -6.79
N ALA A 94 -24.02 -0.55 -8.06
CA ALA A 94 -22.68 -0.48 -8.61
C ALA A 94 -22.52 0.83 -9.39
N GLN A 95 -21.37 1.48 -9.17
CA GLN A 95 -21.01 2.73 -9.85
C GLN A 95 -19.67 2.58 -10.54
N THR A 96 -19.54 3.08 -11.77
CA THR A 96 -18.28 3.09 -12.51
C THR A 96 -17.70 4.49 -12.55
N ARG A 97 -16.35 4.58 -12.42
CA ARG A 97 -15.60 5.83 -12.62
C ARG A 97 -14.38 5.55 -13.48
N ARG A 98 -14.11 6.43 -14.44
CA ARG A 98 -12.90 6.42 -15.28
C ARG A 98 -11.95 7.53 -14.84
N PHE A 99 -10.70 7.41 -15.23
CA PHE A 99 -9.65 8.35 -14.87
C PHE A 99 -8.96 8.87 -16.14
N ASP A 100 -8.82 10.18 -16.26
CA ASP A 100 -8.08 10.78 -17.39
C ASP A 100 -6.61 10.39 -17.36
N LYS A 101 -6.02 10.31 -16.16
CA LYS A 101 -4.62 9.94 -15.97
C LYS A 101 -4.34 8.48 -16.33
N TRP A 102 -5.32 7.58 -16.18
CA TRP A 102 -5.20 6.14 -16.42
C TRP A 102 -6.38 5.66 -17.29
N PRO A 103 -6.37 5.92 -18.61
CA PRO A 103 -7.52 5.69 -19.49
C PRO A 103 -7.95 4.21 -19.59
N ASN A 104 -7.04 3.27 -19.32
CA ASN A 104 -7.33 1.84 -19.29
C ASN A 104 -7.76 1.32 -17.92
N LEU A 105 -7.82 2.18 -16.88
CA LEU A 105 -8.28 1.82 -15.56
C LEU A 105 -9.71 2.31 -15.35
N THR A 106 -10.57 1.39 -14.96
CA THR A 106 -11.95 1.68 -14.55
C THR A 106 -12.15 1.22 -13.13
N LEU A 107 -12.68 2.09 -12.28
CA LEU A 107 -13.11 1.78 -10.93
C LEU A 107 -14.56 1.32 -10.96
N LEU A 108 -14.87 0.21 -10.31
CA LEU A 108 -16.23 -0.28 -10.06
C LEU A 108 -16.46 -0.35 -8.54
N ARG A 109 -17.26 0.55 -8.04
CA ARG A 109 -17.70 0.62 -6.65
C ARG A 109 -18.95 -0.21 -6.44
N LEU A 110 -18.92 -1.12 -5.49
CA LEU A 110 -20.07 -1.88 -5.04
C LEU A 110 -20.50 -1.37 -3.66
N GLN A 111 -21.80 -1.15 -3.48
CA GLN A 111 -22.36 -0.77 -2.19
C GLN A 111 -23.58 -1.63 -1.86
N PHE A 112 -23.71 -2.00 -0.59
CA PHE A 112 -24.71 -2.96 -0.13
C PHE A 112 -25.52 -2.37 1.01
N PRO A 113 -26.82 -2.76 1.13
CA PRO A 113 -27.63 -2.39 2.28
C PRO A 113 -27.11 -3.08 3.57
N ALA A 114 -27.06 -2.30 4.67
CA ALA A 114 -26.58 -2.80 5.94
C ALA A 114 -27.48 -3.91 6.53
N TRP A 115 -28.79 -3.84 6.30
CA TRP A 115 -29.75 -4.79 6.85
C TRP A 115 -29.53 -6.25 6.43
N ARG A 116 -28.91 -6.51 5.28
CA ARG A 116 -28.62 -7.87 4.77
C ARG A 116 -27.13 -8.20 4.67
N TRP A 117 -26.29 -7.33 5.19
CA TRP A 117 -24.84 -7.52 5.11
C TRP A 117 -24.32 -8.76 5.86
N HIS A 118 -25.08 -9.26 6.84
CA HIS A 118 -24.75 -10.45 7.61
C HIS A 118 -24.91 -11.78 6.81
N ASP A 119 -25.66 -11.77 5.69
CA ASP A 119 -25.85 -12.91 4.81
C ASP A 119 -24.72 -12.98 3.77
N GLY A 120 -23.61 -13.63 4.13
CA GLY A 120 -22.41 -13.69 3.30
C GLY A 120 -22.64 -14.37 1.93
N ASP A 121 -23.47 -15.38 1.86
CA ASP A 121 -23.79 -16.06 0.59
C ASP A 121 -24.62 -15.15 -0.33
N TRP A 122 -25.51 -14.37 0.23
CA TRP A 122 -26.24 -13.38 -0.54
C TRP A 122 -25.30 -12.27 -1.04
N VAL A 123 -24.41 -11.77 -0.19
CA VAL A 123 -23.41 -10.74 -0.56
C VAL A 123 -22.54 -11.24 -1.72
N ASP A 124 -22.05 -12.49 -1.67
CA ASP A 124 -21.23 -13.06 -2.73
C ASP A 124 -22.01 -13.21 -4.05
N ARG A 125 -23.29 -13.61 -4.00
CA ARG A 125 -24.14 -13.67 -5.19
C ARG A 125 -24.37 -12.28 -5.79
N GLU A 126 -24.65 -11.28 -4.96
CA GLU A 126 -24.90 -9.92 -5.41
C GLU A 126 -23.64 -9.22 -5.93
N ARG A 127 -22.48 -9.41 -5.29
CA ARG A 127 -21.18 -8.98 -5.83
C ARG A 127 -20.98 -9.49 -7.25
N ARG A 128 -21.19 -10.79 -7.46
CA ARG A 128 -21.04 -11.42 -8.76
C ARG A 128 -22.06 -10.88 -9.77
N ARG A 129 -23.32 -10.72 -9.36
CA ARG A 129 -24.37 -10.17 -10.21
C ARG A 129 -24.01 -8.77 -10.70
N LEU A 130 -23.67 -7.86 -9.81
CA LEU A 130 -23.34 -6.47 -10.12
C LEU A 130 -22.13 -6.36 -11.06
N VAL A 131 -21.06 -7.12 -10.81
CA VAL A 131 -19.90 -7.14 -11.72
C VAL A 131 -20.28 -7.70 -13.08
N LYS A 132 -21.06 -8.79 -13.16
CA LYS A 132 -21.53 -9.36 -14.44
C LYS A 132 -22.44 -8.38 -15.20
N GLU A 133 -23.27 -7.61 -14.52
CA GLU A 133 -24.10 -6.58 -15.13
C GLU A 133 -23.25 -5.44 -15.71
N ALA A 134 -22.26 -4.96 -14.97
CA ALA A 134 -21.32 -3.97 -15.48
C ALA A 134 -20.58 -4.48 -16.74
N LEU A 135 -20.15 -5.75 -16.75
CA LEU A 135 -19.49 -6.38 -17.90
C LEU A 135 -20.39 -6.62 -19.09
N LYS A 136 -21.69 -6.81 -18.89
CA LYS A 136 -22.68 -6.93 -19.97
C LYS A 136 -23.16 -5.58 -20.49
N GLY A 137 -23.15 -4.55 -19.63
CA GLY A 137 -23.59 -3.19 -19.89
C GLY A 137 -22.45 -2.25 -20.32
N PRO A 138 -22.07 -1.28 -19.45
CA PRO A 138 -21.12 -0.20 -19.80
C PRO A 138 -19.70 -0.69 -20.13
N LEU A 139 -19.32 -1.90 -19.70
CA LEU A 139 -18.00 -2.48 -19.94
C LEU A 139 -18.01 -3.63 -20.94
N ARG A 140 -19.08 -3.73 -21.75
CA ARG A 140 -19.28 -4.84 -22.69
C ARG A 140 -18.09 -5.05 -23.62
N GLY A 141 -17.62 -6.31 -23.68
CA GLY A 141 -16.55 -6.75 -24.57
C GLY A 141 -15.13 -6.39 -24.15
N GLN A 142 -14.97 -5.61 -23.06
CA GLN A 142 -13.65 -5.10 -22.65
C GLN A 142 -12.84 -6.10 -21.79
N PHE A 143 -13.51 -7.04 -21.11
CA PHE A 143 -12.89 -7.97 -20.15
C PHE A 143 -13.22 -9.42 -20.49
N LYS A 144 -12.83 -9.86 -21.70
CA LYS A 144 -12.98 -11.26 -22.13
C LYS A 144 -11.86 -12.12 -21.57
N ARG A 145 -12.18 -13.27 -20.98
CA ARG A 145 -11.21 -14.21 -20.36
C ARG A 145 -10.20 -13.47 -19.48
N PRO A 146 -10.65 -12.71 -18.45
CA PRO A 146 -9.77 -11.86 -17.66
C PRO A 146 -8.81 -12.70 -16.80
N VAL A 147 -7.72 -12.10 -16.38
CA VAL A 147 -7.01 -12.55 -15.18
C VAL A 147 -7.73 -11.95 -13.98
N GLN A 148 -8.19 -12.80 -13.06
CA GLN A 148 -8.76 -12.39 -11.78
C GLN A 148 -7.63 -12.16 -10.79
N TRP A 149 -7.51 -10.94 -10.26
CA TRP A 149 -6.47 -10.56 -9.31
C TRP A 149 -7.10 -10.22 -7.96
N PHE A 150 -6.73 -10.96 -6.93
CA PHE A 150 -7.29 -10.82 -5.59
C PHE A 150 -6.29 -10.18 -4.64
N TYR A 151 -6.69 -9.09 -3.98
CA TYR A 151 -6.14 -8.58 -2.74
C TYR A 151 -7.06 -8.91 -1.55
N ASP A 152 -8.35 -9.17 -1.83
CA ASP A 152 -9.38 -9.48 -0.84
C ASP A 152 -9.75 -10.97 -0.85
N PRO A 153 -9.32 -11.78 0.14
CA PRO A 153 -9.74 -13.18 0.24
C PRO A 153 -11.25 -13.35 0.39
N MET A 154 -11.94 -12.35 0.95
CA MET A 154 -13.40 -12.40 1.12
C MET A 154 -14.15 -12.46 -0.21
N ALA A 155 -13.53 -12.04 -1.31
CA ALA A 155 -14.10 -12.07 -2.65
C ALA A 155 -14.02 -13.43 -3.35
N VAL A 156 -13.29 -14.41 -2.80
CA VAL A 156 -13.00 -15.69 -3.46
C VAL A 156 -14.25 -16.44 -3.92
N ARG A 157 -15.27 -16.56 -3.09
CA ARG A 157 -16.51 -17.31 -3.41
C ARG A 157 -17.41 -16.58 -4.40
N ALA A 158 -17.31 -15.25 -4.41
CA ALA A 158 -18.02 -14.45 -5.41
C ALA A 158 -17.44 -14.65 -6.80
N PHE A 159 -16.11 -14.76 -6.97
CA PHE A 159 -15.49 -14.57 -8.27
C PHE A 159 -14.57 -15.70 -8.74
N ALA A 160 -13.78 -16.36 -7.90
CA ALA A 160 -12.80 -17.35 -8.34
C ALA A 160 -13.47 -18.60 -8.91
N GLY A 161 -13.23 -18.87 -10.20
CA GLY A 161 -13.89 -19.95 -10.98
C GLY A 161 -15.29 -19.57 -11.48
N GLN A 162 -15.71 -18.29 -11.40
CA GLN A 162 -17.09 -17.84 -11.67
C GLN A 162 -17.23 -16.83 -12.82
N MET A 163 -16.12 -16.36 -13.35
CA MET A 163 -16.11 -15.24 -14.31
C MET A 163 -15.57 -15.63 -15.70
N GLY A 164 -15.25 -16.91 -15.93
CA GLY A 164 -14.63 -17.39 -17.16
C GLY A 164 -13.23 -16.84 -17.36
N GLU A 165 -12.51 -16.69 -16.25
CA GLU A 165 -11.15 -16.17 -16.19
C GLU A 165 -10.14 -17.10 -16.84
N SER A 166 -9.07 -16.51 -17.38
CA SER A 166 -7.91 -17.22 -17.92
C SER A 166 -6.92 -17.67 -16.83
N ALA A 167 -6.81 -16.85 -15.76
CA ALA A 167 -6.01 -17.21 -14.58
C ALA A 167 -6.52 -16.50 -13.33
N THR A 168 -6.19 -17.06 -12.17
CA THR A 168 -6.46 -16.49 -10.84
C THR A 168 -5.13 -16.17 -10.14
N VAL A 169 -4.95 -14.90 -9.78
CA VAL A 169 -3.78 -14.39 -9.05
C VAL A 169 -4.23 -13.98 -7.65
N TYR A 170 -3.48 -14.38 -6.63
CA TYR A 170 -3.62 -13.86 -5.27
C TYR A 170 -2.39 -13.05 -4.89
N ASP A 171 -2.55 -11.75 -4.63
CA ASP A 171 -1.48 -10.88 -4.12
C ASP A 171 -1.73 -10.58 -2.63
N CYS A 172 -1.13 -11.41 -1.79
CA CYS A 172 -1.18 -11.33 -0.33
C CYS A 172 -0.22 -10.23 0.14
N MET A 173 -0.72 -9.00 0.17
CA MET A 173 0.10 -7.84 0.57
C MET A 173 0.25 -7.71 2.10
N ASP A 174 -0.75 -8.19 2.85
CA ASP A 174 -0.81 -8.14 4.31
C ASP A 174 -1.43 -9.44 4.87
N GLU A 175 -1.09 -9.79 6.12
CA GLU A 175 -1.75 -10.87 6.86
C GLU A 175 -3.08 -10.37 7.45
N LEU A 176 -4.08 -10.25 6.59
CA LEU A 176 -5.37 -9.62 6.92
C LEU A 176 -6.10 -10.28 8.09
N SER A 177 -5.81 -11.57 8.38
CA SER A 177 -6.39 -12.29 9.50
C SER A 177 -5.91 -11.80 10.87
N GLN A 178 -4.82 -11.03 10.91
CA GLN A 178 -4.23 -10.47 12.13
C GLN A 178 -4.74 -9.06 12.45
N PHE A 179 -5.47 -8.43 11.54
CA PHE A 179 -6.00 -7.08 11.80
C PHE A 179 -7.19 -7.13 12.77
N LYS A 180 -7.25 -6.12 13.65
CA LYS A 180 -8.37 -5.94 14.56
C LYS A 180 -9.68 -5.80 13.78
N GLY A 181 -10.65 -6.66 14.09
CA GLY A 181 -11.94 -6.70 13.40
C GLY A 181 -11.95 -7.50 12.10
N ALA A 182 -10.90 -8.27 11.81
CA ALA A 182 -10.91 -9.20 10.68
C ALA A 182 -12.10 -10.16 10.76
N PRO A 183 -12.80 -10.41 9.62
CA PRO A 183 -13.93 -11.33 9.60
C PRO A 183 -13.51 -12.74 10.07
N PRO A 184 -14.30 -13.43 10.88
CA PRO A 184 -13.95 -14.79 11.36
C PRO A 184 -13.68 -15.79 10.23
N GLU A 185 -14.34 -15.61 9.09
CA GLU A 185 -14.21 -16.48 7.92
C GLU A 185 -12.97 -16.23 7.05
N ILE A 186 -12.21 -15.15 7.30
CA ILE A 186 -11.14 -14.71 6.40
C ILE A 186 -10.09 -15.80 6.19
N ARG A 187 -9.69 -16.52 7.24
CA ARG A 187 -8.71 -17.61 7.15
C ARG A 187 -9.20 -18.76 6.27
N LYS A 188 -10.50 -19.12 6.38
CA LYS A 188 -11.09 -20.15 5.55
C LYS A 188 -11.15 -19.71 4.09
N ARG A 189 -11.58 -18.49 3.83
CA ARG A 189 -11.65 -17.93 2.48
C ARG A 189 -10.26 -17.73 1.86
N GLU A 190 -9.26 -17.36 2.64
CA GLU A 190 -7.88 -17.30 2.18
C GLU A 190 -7.35 -18.69 1.80
N ALA A 191 -7.61 -19.71 2.60
CA ALA A 191 -7.23 -21.08 2.25
C ALA A 191 -7.90 -21.56 0.95
N GLU A 192 -9.19 -21.22 0.73
CA GLU A 192 -9.89 -21.48 -0.52
C GLU A 192 -9.26 -20.74 -1.70
N LEU A 193 -8.82 -19.49 -1.50
CA LEU A 193 -8.16 -18.70 -2.53
C LEU A 193 -6.78 -19.21 -2.87
N LEU A 194 -5.97 -19.57 -1.87
CA LEU A 194 -4.66 -20.19 -2.05
C LEU A 194 -4.73 -21.50 -2.86
N ALA A 195 -5.76 -22.32 -2.60
CA ALA A 195 -5.97 -23.55 -3.34
C ALA A 195 -6.42 -23.33 -4.81
N LYS A 196 -7.08 -22.21 -5.11
CA LYS A 196 -7.59 -21.89 -6.45
C LYS A 196 -6.64 -21.01 -7.28
N ALA A 197 -5.71 -20.31 -6.63
CA ALA A 197 -4.81 -19.39 -7.30
C ALA A 197 -3.81 -20.14 -8.18
N ASP A 198 -3.69 -19.71 -9.43
CA ASP A 198 -2.65 -20.18 -10.37
C ASP A 198 -1.28 -19.60 -10.02
N VAL A 199 -1.26 -18.40 -9.46
CA VAL A 199 -0.05 -17.70 -8.98
C VAL A 199 -0.37 -16.98 -7.69
N VAL A 200 0.53 -17.07 -6.71
CA VAL A 200 0.46 -16.33 -5.44
C VAL A 200 1.66 -15.41 -5.33
N PHE A 201 1.40 -14.15 -5.01
CA PHE A 201 2.44 -13.19 -4.63
C PHE A 201 2.30 -12.82 -3.16
N THR A 202 3.41 -12.56 -2.48
CA THR A 202 3.40 -12.11 -1.08
C THR A 202 4.25 -10.85 -0.90
N GLY A 203 3.76 -9.93 -0.09
CA GLY A 203 4.44 -8.66 0.20
C GLY A 203 5.54 -8.77 1.26
N GLY A 204 5.55 -9.83 2.06
CA GLY A 204 6.52 -10.08 3.13
C GLY A 204 7.10 -11.49 3.08
N ARG A 205 8.34 -11.65 3.53
CA ARG A 205 9.02 -12.95 3.51
C ARG A 205 8.37 -13.98 4.44
N LYS A 206 7.96 -13.58 5.64
CA LYS A 206 7.23 -14.46 6.56
C LYS A 206 5.88 -14.92 5.97
N MET A 207 5.18 -14.04 5.25
CA MET A 207 3.99 -14.43 4.50
C MET A 207 4.33 -15.46 3.43
N TRP A 208 5.41 -15.26 2.68
CA TRP A 208 5.87 -16.23 1.69
C TRP A 208 6.17 -17.60 2.34
N GLU A 209 6.92 -17.65 3.44
CA GLU A 209 7.24 -18.87 4.18
C GLU A 209 5.98 -19.61 4.65
N SER A 210 4.91 -18.87 4.98
CA SER A 210 3.61 -19.43 5.36
C SER A 210 2.79 -19.90 4.15
N LYS A 211 2.60 -19.02 3.15
CA LYS A 211 1.67 -19.27 2.03
C LYS A 211 2.23 -20.25 1.00
N SER A 212 3.57 -20.34 0.83
CA SER A 212 4.21 -21.33 -0.06
C SER A 212 3.96 -22.79 0.32
N LYS A 213 3.60 -23.05 1.58
CA LYS A 213 3.17 -24.38 2.05
C LYS A 213 1.80 -24.80 1.48
N HIS A 214 1.00 -23.84 1.02
CA HIS A 214 -0.36 -24.07 0.52
C HIS A 214 -0.49 -23.88 -1.00
N ASN A 215 0.49 -23.22 -1.64
CA ASN A 215 0.54 -23.08 -3.08
C ASN A 215 1.99 -23.10 -3.55
N ALA A 216 2.34 -24.09 -4.39
CA ALA A 216 3.72 -24.28 -4.89
C ALA A 216 4.18 -23.14 -5.84
N ASN A 217 3.22 -22.44 -6.49
CA ASN A 217 3.51 -21.29 -7.37
C ASN A 217 3.39 -19.98 -6.60
N CYS A 218 4.08 -19.89 -5.46
CA CYS A 218 4.08 -18.76 -4.54
C CYS A 218 5.43 -18.04 -4.58
N HIS A 219 5.41 -16.74 -4.84
CA HIS A 219 6.61 -15.92 -5.04
C HIS A 219 6.62 -14.73 -4.10
N PHE A 220 7.80 -14.42 -3.55
CA PHE A 220 8.02 -13.24 -2.71
C PHE A 220 8.39 -12.05 -3.60
N TYR A 221 7.56 -11.01 -3.52
CA TYR A 221 7.84 -9.69 -4.07
C TYR A 221 7.50 -8.66 -2.99
N GLY A 222 8.53 -8.18 -2.31
CA GLY A 222 8.41 -7.13 -1.31
C GLY A 222 7.88 -5.83 -1.88
N CYS A 223 7.86 -4.83 -1.04
CA CYS A 223 7.49 -3.49 -1.47
C CYS A 223 8.55 -2.94 -2.42
N GLY A 224 8.09 -2.29 -3.48
CA GLY A 224 8.93 -1.50 -4.36
C GLY A 224 8.91 -0.02 -3.97
N VAL A 225 9.66 0.78 -4.70
CA VAL A 225 9.70 2.23 -4.54
C VAL A 225 9.41 2.94 -5.86
N ASP A 226 8.71 4.08 -5.80
CA ASP A 226 8.66 5.05 -6.88
C ASP A 226 9.95 5.89 -6.82
N LEU A 227 10.99 5.34 -7.44
CA LEU A 227 12.33 5.94 -7.41
C LEU A 227 12.33 7.36 -7.99
N GLN A 228 11.62 7.57 -9.11
CA GLN A 228 11.52 8.87 -9.75
C GLN A 228 10.84 9.90 -8.84
N HIS A 229 9.86 9.46 -8.08
CA HIS A 229 9.13 10.33 -7.15
C HIS A 229 10.00 10.71 -5.95
N PHE A 230 10.54 9.72 -5.21
CA PHE A 230 11.27 10.00 -3.96
C PHE A 230 12.66 10.59 -4.19
N SER A 231 13.33 10.33 -5.32
CA SER A 231 14.59 10.98 -5.66
C SER A 231 14.49 12.50 -5.79
N LYS A 232 13.29 13.06 -5.96
CA LYS A 232 13.06 14.51 -5.94
C LYS A 232 13.52 15.15 -4.62
N ALA A 233 13.52 14.41 -3.51
CA ALA A 233 14.04 14.91 -2.23
C ALA A 233 15.51 15.39 -2.32
N ARG A 234 16.30 14.79 -3.24
CA ARG A 234 17.70 15.14 -3.48
C ARG A 234 17.89 16.29 -4.46
N SER A 235 16.82 16.68 -5.16
CA SER A 235 16.89 17.77 -6.15
C SER A 235 17.06 19.13 -5.47
N PRO A 236 17.98 19.99 -5.95
CA PRO A 236 18.09 21.37 -5.47
C PRO A 236 16.78 22.18 -5.62
N GLN A 237 15.98 21.87 -6.65
CA GLN A 237 14.73 22.56 -6.96
C GLN A 237 13.58 22.20 -6.01
N THR A 238 13.68 21.11 -5.26
CA THR A 238 12.67 20.74 -4.28
C THR A 238 12.76 21.67 -3.07
N VAL A 239 11.68 22.37 -2.76
CA VAL A 239 11.60 23.28 -1.63
C VAL A 239 11.01 22.54 -0.42
N VAL A 240 11.67 22.65 0.73
CA VAL A 240 11.15 22.12 2.00
C VAL A 240 9.88 22.88 2.37
N PRO A 241 8.79 22.20 2.76
CA PRO A 241 7.55 22.84 3.16
C PRO A 241 7.73 23.81 4.33
N GLU A 242 7.05 24.96 4.25
CA GLU A 242 7.22 26.06 5.21
C GLU A 242 6.86 25.65 6.64
N ASP A 243 5.90 24.74 6.81
CA ASP A 243 5.43 24.24 8.11
C ASP A 243 6.50 23.44 8.88
N ILE A 244 7.49 22.87 8.19
CA ILE A 244 8.63 22.19 8.82
C ILE A 244 9.95 22.92 8.64
N ALA A 245 10.07 23.84 7.67
CA ALA A 245 11.31 24.55 7.40
C ALA A 245 11.71 25.50 8.56
N LYS A 246 10.75 25.94 9.37
CA LYS A 246 10.92 26.84 10.50
C LYS A 246 11.22 26.13 11.82
N LEU A 247 11.08 24.81 11.86
CA LEU A 247 11.30 24.03 13.07
C LEU A 247 12.79 23.96 13.43
N PRO A 248 13.12 23.91 14.74
CA PRO A 248 14.50 23.69 15.20
C PRO A 248 15.11 22.43 14.60
N LYS A 249 16.41 22.49 14.33
CA LYS A 249 17.21 21.37 13.83
C LYS A 249 17.99 20.72 14.99
N PRO A 250 18.28 19.41 14.94
CA PRO A 250 17.97 18.44 13.86
C PRO A 250 16.49 18.08 13.81
N LEU A 251 16.01 17.71 12.62
CA LEU A 251 14.63 17.35 12.35
C LEU A 251 14.55 15.86 11.99
N LEU A 252 13.94 15.09 12.86
CA LEU A 252 13.74 13.65 12.69
C LEU A 252 12.30 13.41 12.21
N GLY A 253 12.13 12.67 11.12
CA GLY A 253 10.82 12.59 10.49
C GLY A 253 10.34 11.19 10.15
N TYR A 254 9.03 11.02 10.26
CA TYR A 254 8.29 9.87 9.76
C TYR A 254 7.17 10.35 8.82
N PHE A 255 6.92 9.63 7.74
CA PHE A 255 5.67 9.77 7.01
C PHE A 255 4.98 8.41 6.84
N GLY A 256 3.67 8.40 6.96
CA GLY A 256 2.83 7.20 6.82
C GLY A 256 1.60 7.25 7.70
N VAL A 257 0.77 6.23 7.61
CA VAL A 257 -0.40 6.09 8.47
C VAL A 257 0.05 5.96 9.93
N VAL A 258 -0.59 6.73 10.81
CA VAL A 258 -0.40 6.69 12.26
C VAL A 258 -1.48 5.79 12.84
N ASP A 259 -1.12 4.57 13.26
CA ASP A 259 -2.05 3.55 13.78
C ASP A 259 -1.40 2.69 14.89
N GLU A 260 -2.07 1.61 15.29
CA GLU A 260 -1.61 0.70 16.35
C GLU A 260 -0.24 0.03 16.13
N ARG A 261 0.36 0.20 14.95
CA ARG A 261 1.70 -0.32 14.63
C ARG A 261 2.82 0.61 15.08
N MET A 262 2.51 1.87 15.42
CA MET A 262 3.49 2.85 15.86
C MET A 262 3.78 2.73 17.36
N ASP A 263 5.04 2.85 17.74
CA ASP A 263 5.48 2.89 19.15
C ASP A 263 5.43 4.32 19.67
N TYR A 264 4.33 4.64 20.33
CA TYR A 264 4.07 5.98 20.87
C TYR A 264 4.93 6.29 22.11
N GLU A 265 5.30 5.25 22.90
CA GLU A 265 6.16 5.40 24.05
C GLU A 265 7.59 5.74 23.60
N LEU A 266 8.09 5.07 22.56
CA LEU A 266 9.37 5.38 21.93
C LEU A 266 9.41 6.84 21.43
N LEU A 267 8.37 7.31 20.74
CA LEU A 267 8.29 8.69 20.25
C LEU A 267 8.31 9.71 21.41
N ALA A 268 7.58 9.42 22.48
CA ALA A 268 7.57 10.25 23.68
C ALA A 268 8.95 10.27 24.37
N ALA A 269 9.59 9.11 24.50
CA ALA A 269 10.93 8.98 25.10
C ALA A 269 11.98 9.74 24.27
N LEU A 270 11.97 9.61 22.94
CA LEU A 270 12.86 10.35 22.04
C LEU A 270 12.68 11.86 22.17
N ALA A 271 11.42 12.33 22.23
CA ALA A 271 11.11 13.74 22.39
C ALA A 271 11.58 14.30 23.75
N GLN A 272 11.45 13.52 24.82
CA GLN A 272 11.90 13.89 26.17
C GLN A 272 13.43 13.91 26.28
N ALA A 273 14.11 12.95 25.64
CA ALA A 273 15.57 12.89 25.63
C ALA A 273 16.23 14.07 24.93
N HIS A 274 15.57 14.62 23.90
CA HIS A 274 16.10 15.71 23.08
C HIS A 274 15.07 16.83 22.89
N PRO A 275 14.83 17.66 23.90
CA PRO A 275 13.84 18.73 23.83
C PRO A 275 14.17 19.84 22.81
N ASP A 276 15.42 19.93 22.40
CA ASP A 276 15.95 20.84 21.37
C ASP A 276 15.80 20.33 19.92
N TRP A 277 15.45 19.05 19.74
CA TRP A 277 15.20 18.47 18.43
C TRP A 277 13.73 18.62 18.01
N SER A 278 13.46 18.54 16.71
CA SER A 278 12.08 18.46 16.22
C SER A 278 11.78 17.08 15.70
N ILE A 279 10.71 16.46 16.21
CA ILE A 279 10.21 15.16 15.74
C ILE A 279 8.92 15.41 14.96
N VAL A 280 8.90 15.05 13.68
CA VAL A 280 7.82 15.38 12.75
C VAL A 280 7.15 14.10 12.24
N ILE A 281 5.87 13.95 12.47
CA ILE A 281 5.06 12.82 12.05
C ILE A 281 4.03 13.31 11.01
N VAL A 282 4.22 12.86 9.76
CA VAL A 282 3.37 13.22 8.62
C VAL A 282 2.47 12.04 8.25
N GLY A 283 1.18 12.17 8.43
CA GLY A 283 0.22 11.15 8.03
C GLY A 283 -1.12 11.23 8.75
N PRO A 284 -2.16 10.60 8.19
CA PRO A 284 -3.46 10.54 8.83
C PRO A 284 -3.42 9.64 10.06
N VAL A 285 -4.06 10.07 11.14
CA VAL A 285 -4.29 9.27 12.35
C VAL A 285 -5.47 8.36 12.14
N THR A 286 -5.29 7.08 12.45
CA THR A 286 -6.28 6.07 12.12
C THR A 286 -6.24 4.91 13.13
N LYS A 287 -7.40 4.29 13.45
CA LYS A 287 -7.55 3.16 14.38
C LYS A 287 -7.10 3.42 15.83
N VAL A 288 -6.60 4.61 16.13
CA VAL A 288 -6.24 5.05 17.48
C VAL A 288 -6.97 6.35 17.78
N ASP A 289 -7.24 6.59 19.07
CA ASP A 289 -7.82 7.87 19.49
C ASP A 289 -6.73 8.94 19.45
N GLU A 290 -6.93 9.97 18.66
CA GLU A 290 -5.98 11.09 18.53
C GLU A 290 -5.67 11.78 19.88
N LYS A 291 -6.58 11.69 20.84
CA LYS A 291 -6.41 12.26 22.18
C LYS A 291 -5.37 11.48 23.02
N THR A 292 -5.09 10.23 22.68
CA THR A 292 -4.10 9.40 23.39
C THR A 292 -2.68 9.58 22.87
N LEU A 293 -2.49 10.32 21.77
CA LEU A 293 -1.17 10.56 21.21
C LEU A 293 -0.32 11.41 22.17
N PRO A 294 0.98 11.10 22.35
CA PRO A 294 1.89 11.91 23.17
C PRO A 294 2.04 13.34 22.57
N ARG A 295 2.13 14.34 23.44
CA ARG A 295 2.17 15.77 23.01
C ARG A 295 3.32 16.58 23.67
N PRO A 296 4.55 16.07 23.68
CA PRO A 296 5.70 16.94 23.98
C PRO A 296 5.74 18.10 22.97
N SER A 297 6.24 19.25 23.41
CA SER A 297 6.23 20.50 22.59
C SER A 297 7.01 20.39 21.28
N ASN A 298 7.98 19.47 21.22
CA ASN A 298 8.86 19.21 20.08
C ASN A 298 8.44 17.99 19.24
N LEU A 299 7.29 17.34 19.53
CA LEU A 299 6.68 16.28 18.74
C LEU A 299 5.49 16.82 17.94
N HIS A 300 5.65 16.93 16.63
CA HIS A 300 4.71 17.60 15.73
C HIS A 300 3.91 16.59 14.91
N TRP A 301 2.60 16.52 15.16
CA TRP A 301 1.65 15.73 14.38
C TRP A 301 1.08 16.57 13.24
N MET A 302 1.59 16.38 12.00
CA MET A 302 1.28 17.24 10.86
C MET A 302 -0.02 16.84 10.13
N GLY A 303 -0.62 15.68 10.47
CA GLY A 303 -1.75 15.16 9.72
C GLY A 303 -1.41 14.67 8.31
N GLY A 304 -2.42 14.28 7.55
CA GLY A 304 -2.25 13.78 6.17
C GLY A 304 -1.69 14.84 5.22
N ARG A 305 -0.86 14.40 4.29
CA ARG A 305 -0.31 15.22 3.20
C ARG A 305 -0.43 14.48 1.88
N ASP A 306 -0.54 15.23 0.79
CA ASP A 306 -0.57 14.65 -0.56
C ASP A 306 0.70 13.87 -0.85
N TYR A 307 0.57 12.69 -1.46
CA TYR A 307 1.69 11.85 -1.86
C TYR A 307 2.74 12.64 -2.66
N ALA A 308 2.29 13.54 -3.54
CA ALA A 308 3.16 14.38 -4.38
C ALA A 308 4.13 15.26 -3.57
N THR A 309 3.79 15.62 -2.32
CA THR A 309 4.59 16.49 -1.46
C THR A 309 5.57 15.76 -0.54
N LEU A 310 5.41 14.45 -0.36
CA LEU A 310 6.23 13.64 0.57
C LEU A 310 7.74 13.75 0.34
N PRO A 311 8.26 13.79 -0.91
CA PRO A 311 9.68 14.00 -1.14
C PRO A 311 10.20 15.32 -0.57
N ALA A 312 9.37 16.39 -0.59
CA ALA A 312 9.72 17.69 -0.05
C ALA A 312 9.81 17.67 1.49
N TYR A 313 8.90 16.96 2.17
CA TYR A 313 9.00 16.71 3.60
C TYR A 313 10.27 15.92 3.94
N CYS A 314 10.55 14.82 3.22
CA CYS A 314 11.78 14.03 3.41
C CYS A 314 13.05 14.85 3.21
N LYS A 315 13.05 15.82 2.28
CA LYS A 315 14.18 16.74 2.11
C LYS A 315 14.47 17.55 3.38
N GLY A 316 13.45 17.88 4.16
CA GLY A 316 13.58 18.57 5.43
C GLY A 316 14.13 17.71 6.56
N PHE A 317 14.02 16.39 6.50
CA PHE A 317 14.46 15.48 7.56
C PHE A 317 15.99 15.31 7.55
N ASP A 318 16.60 15.32 8.72
CA ASP A 318 18.01 14.95 8.91
C ASP A 318 18.12 13.44 9.12
N VAL A 319 17.14 12.81 9.80
CA VAL A 319 17.03 11.36 10.00
C VAL A 319 15.59 10.93 9.70
N CYS A 320 15.42 9.85 8.96
CA CYS A 320 14.13 9.21 8.74
C CYS A 320 13.88 8.12 9.79
N LEU A 321 12.70 8.14 10.41
CA LEU A 321 12.33 7.24 11.49
C LEU A 321 11.40 6.13 11.02
N MET A 322 11.57 4.93 11.58
CA MET A 322 10.64 3.82 11.48
C MET A 322 10.34 3.29 12.90
N PRO A 323 9.56 4.06 13.69
CA PRO A 323 9.34 3.80 15.11
C PRO A 323 8.14 2.86 15.29
N PHE A 324 8.30 1.59 14.90
CA PHE A 324 7.24 0.60 14.98
C PHE A 324 7.29 -0.17 16.31
N ALA A 325 6.13 -0.42 16.90
CA ALA A 325 5.98 -1.34 18.02
C ALA A 325 6.31 -2.78 17.58
N ILE A 326 6.96 -3.55 18.43
CA ILE A 326 7.25 -4.96 18.18
C ILE A 326 6.09 -5.80 18.74
N ASN A 327 5.17 -6.20 17.87
CA ASN A 327 3.98 -6.98 18.22
C ASN A 327 3.53 -7.88 17.04
N GLU A 328 2.45 -8.65 17.22
CA GLU A 328 1.94 -9.57 16.21
C GLU A 328 1.55 -8.86 14.89
N ALA A 329 1.03 -7.63 14.97
CA ALA A 329 0.64 -6.86 13.78
C ALA A 329 1.84 -6.40 12.94
N THR A 330 3.01 -6.22 13.59
CA THR A 330 4.24 -5.78 12.91
C THR A 330 5.16 -6.94 12.52
N GLU A 331 4.88 -8.15 12.98
CA GLU A 331 5.70 -9.33 12.68
C GLU A 331 5.74 -9.68 11.19
N TYR A 332 4.66 -9.40 10.46
CA TYR A 332 4.49 -9.76 9.05
C TYR A 332 4.61 -8.58 8.08
N ILE A 333 4.94 -7.38 8.58
CA ILE A 333 5.07 -6.21 7.70
C ILE A 333 6.45 -6.12 7.05
N ASN A 334 6.44 -5.74 5.78
CA ASN A 334 7.63 -5.27 5.07
C ASN A 334 7.41 -3.80 4.70
N PRO A 335 7.87 -2.86 5.54
CA PRO A 335 7.53 -1.46 5.37
C PRO A 335 8.14 -0.88 4.08
N THR A 336 7.31 -0.34 3.20
CA THR A 336 7.73 0.40 1.97
C THR A 336 8.67 1.55 2.31
N LYS A 337 8.52 2.12 3.51
CA LYS A 337 9.27 3.29 3.98
C LYS A 337 10.78 3.11 3.93
N ALA A 338 11.29 1.92 4.17
CA ALA A 338 12.73 1.67 4.08
C ALA A 338 13.28 2.06 2.70
N LEU A 339 12.66 1.57 1.62
CA LEU A 339 13.07 1.87 0.24
C LEU A 339 12.75 3.33 -0.16
N GLU A 340 11.62 3.85 0.30
CA GLU A 340 11.23 5.25 0.06
C GLU A 340 12.26 6.20 0.69
N TYR A 341 12.66 5.98 1.94
CA TYR A 341 13.69 6.75 2.62
C TYR A 341 15.08 6.57 1.99
N MET A 342 15.46 5.35 1.61
CA MET A 342 16.71 5.11 0.87
C MET A 342 16.77 5.92 -0.42
N ALA A 343 15.67 6.00 -1.18
CA ALA A 343 15.60 6.78 -2.41
C ALA A 343 15.79 8.29 -2.18
N THR A 344 15.50 8.78 -0.96
CA THR A 344 15.74 10.19 -0.58
C THR A 344 17.17 10.47 -0.19
N GLY A 345 18.01 9.45 0.03
CA GLY A 345 19.40 9.60 0.50
C GLY A 345 19.51 10.03 1.96
N ARG A 346 18.55 9.68 2.82
CA ARG A 346 18.55 9.98 4.26
C ARG A 346 18.98 8.78 5.08
N VAL A 347 19.62 9.05 6.24
CA VAL A 347 19.88 8.02 7.24
C VAL A 347 18.56 7.53 7.81
N ILE A 348 18.47 6.24 8.09
CA ILE A 348 17.26 5.59 8.57
C ILE A 348 17.55 4.90 9.89
N VAL A 349 16.69 5.15 10.90
CA VAL A 349 16.69 4.44 12.19
C VAL A 349 15.36 3.72 12.34
N SER A 350 15.39 2.42 12.65
CA SER A 350 14.20 1.57 12.75
C SER A 350 14.22 0.73 14.01
N SER A 351 13.05 0.48 14.59
CA SER A 351 12.85 -0.66 15.51
C SER A 351 13.17 -1.97 14.78
N ALA A 352 13.49 -3.04 15.52
CA ALA A 352 13.93 -4.33 14.99
C ALA A 352 12.78 -5.15 14.36
N ILE A 353 12.10 -4.59 13.36
CA ILE A 353 11.11 -5.30 12.54
C ILE A 353 11.81 -6.39 11.73
N SER A 354 11.32 -7.64 11.82
CA SER A 354 11.97 -8.83 11.23
C SER A 354 12.37 -8.65 9.77
N ASP A 355 11.46 -8.14 8.92
CA ASP A 355 11.74 -7.95 7.51
C ASP A 355 12.68 -6.77 7.24
N VAL A 356 12.68 -5.74 8.11
CA VAL A 356 13.66 -4.63 8.01
C VAL A 356 15.06 -5.13 8.37
N VAL A 357 15.19 -5.87 9.47
CA VAL A 357 16.47 -6.48 9.88
C VAL A 357 17.04 -7.36 8.78
N ARG A 358 16.22 -8.26 8.24
CA ARG A 358 16.63 -9.25 7.24
C ARG A 358 16.96 -8.65 5.89
N ASN A 359 16.15 -7.70 5.43
CA ASN A 359 16.25 -7.19 4.06
C ASN A 359 17.10 -5.91 3.95
N PHE A 360 17.17 -5.10 5.02
CA PHE A 360 17.71 -3.76 4.99
C PHE A 360 18.73 -3.46 6.10
N GLY A 361 19.09 -4.44 6.95
CA GLY A 361 20.01 -4.26 8.09
C GLY A 361 21.43 -3.81 7.70
N SER A 362 21.83 -3.96 6.43
CA SER A 362 23.11 -3.43 5.93
C SER A 362 23.12 -1.93 5.67
N VAL A 363 21.91 -1.29 5.70
CA VAL A 363 21.71 0.14 5.39
C VAL A 363 21.00 0.86 6.53
N VAL A 364 19.97 0.22 7.10
CA VAL A 364 19.14 0.78 8.17
C VAL A 364 19.79 0.51 9.52
N LYS A 365 19.88 1.54 10.38
CA LYS A 365 20.28 1.39 11.77
C LYS A 365 19.14 0.75 12.56
N ILE A 366 19.37 -0.45 13.11
CA ILE A 366 18.35 -1.25 13.78
C ILE A 366 18.51 -1.16 15.30
N ALA A 367 17.44 -0.81 15.99
CA ALA A 367 17.37 -0.70 17.45
C ALA A 367 16.51 -1.82 18.05
N ASN A 368 17.01 -2.47 19.09
CA ASN A 368 16.31 -3.53 19.83
C ASN A 368 15.64 -3.01 21.13
N SER A 369 15.87 -1.74 21.49
CA SER A 369 15.27 -1.07 22.64
C SER A 369 15.07 0.43 22.36
N HIS A 370 14.26 1.11 23.18
CA HIS A 370 14.07 2.55 23.12
C HIS A 370 15.39 3.31 23.30
N ASP A 371 16.21 2.94 24.31
CA ASP A 371 17.51 3.57 24.58
C ASP A 371 18.46 3.41 23.39
N GLU A 372 18.47 2.22 22.76
CA GLU A 372 19.29 2.00 21.58
C GLU A 372 18.78 2.83 20.39
N PHE A 373 17.47 2.95 20.22
CA PHE A 373 16.88 3.77 19.15
C PHE A 373 17.29 5.25 19.31
N ILE A 374 17.19 5.80 20.53
CA ILE A 374 17.59 7.17 20.84
C ILE A 374 19.07 7.38 20.53
N ARG A 375 19.94 6.50 21.03
CA ARG A 375 21.38 6.54 20.77
C ARG A 375 21.71 6.46 19.28
N LEU A 376 21.04 5.60 18.52
CA LEU A 376 21.24 5.50 17.07
C LEU A 376 20.76 6.75 16.31
N CYS A 377 19.73 7.44 16.81
CA CYS A 377 19.33 8.76 16.29
C CYS A 377 20.43 9.82 16.57
N GLU A 378 21.00 9.84 17.77
CA GLU A 378 22.14 10.74 18.11
C GLU A 378 23.33 10.51 17.20
N ASP A 379 23.70 9.25 16.98
CA ASP A 379 24.80 8.87 16.09
C ASP A 379 24.50 9.25 14.64
N ALA A 380 23.25 9.08 14.18
CA ALA A 380 22.82 9.42 12.84
C ALA A 380 22.88 10.94 12.58
N VAL A 381 22.50 11.74 13.58
CA VAL A 381 22.59 13.21 13.53
C VAL A 381 24.04 13.70 13.54
N ARG A 382 24.85 13.16 14.46
CA ARG A 382 26.24 13.57 14.67
C ARG A 382 27.17 13.16 13.52
N LYS A 383 27.01 11.94 13.02
CA LYS A 383 27.89 11.35 12.01
C LYS A 383 27.10 10.46 11.07
N PRO A 384 26.41 11.04 10.06
CA PRO A 384 25.78 10.25 8.99
C PRO A 384 26.83 9.37 8.28
N ASP A 385 26.45 8.15 7.92
CA ASP A 385 27.30 7.20 7.19
C ASP A 385 27.06 7.34 5.67
N PRO A 386 27.99 7.98 4.91
CA PRO A 386 27.83 8.18 3.48
C PRO A 386 27.81 6.86 2.67
N GLU A 387 28.56 5.85 3.12
CA GLU A 387 28.60 4.56 2.43
C GLU A 387 27.26 3.81 2.60
N ALA A 388 26.67 3.84 3.79
CA ALA A 388 25.35 3.26 4.01
C ALA A 388 24.28 3.98 3.20
N ILE A 389 24.36 5.31 3.08
CA ILE A 389 23.45 6.11 2.23
C ILE A 389 23.59 5.67 0.77
N GLU A 390 24.80 5.55 0.23
CA GLU A 390 25.04 5.15 -1.17
C GLU A 390 24.54 3.72 -1.43
N ARG A 391 24.83 2.76 -0.52
CA ARG A 391 24.26 1.41 -0.60
C ARG A 391 22.72 1.44 -0.58
N GLY A 392 22.13 2.34 0.20
CA GLY A 392 20.68 2.53 0.25
C GLY A 392 20.10 3.04 -1.06
N LEU A 393 20.75 4.02 -1.68
CA LEU A 393 20.35 4.56 -2.98
C LEU A 393 20.38 3.47 -4.07
N GLN A 394 21.44 2.65 -4.09
CA GLN A 394 21.54 1.53 -5.02
C GLN A 394 20.43 0.49 -4.77
N MET A 395 20.21 0.14 -3.50
CA MET A 395 19.14 -0.80 -3.13
C MET A 395 17.74 -0.31 -3.53
N ALA A 396 17.48 0.99 -3.38
CA ALA A 396 16.22 1.59 -3.85
C ALA A 396 16.09 1.51 -5.38
N ALA A 397 17.19 1.75 -6.14
CA ALA A 397 17.19 1.63 -7.60
C ALA A 397 16.88 0.20 -8.06
N ASP A 398 17.46 -0.81 -7.39
CA ASP A 398 17.26 -2.23 -7.72
C ASP A 398 15.84 -2.74 -7.42
N ASN A 399 15.09 -2.03 -6.56
CA ASN A 399 13.75 -2.37 -6.13
C ASN A 399 12.68 -1.36 -6.62
N ALA A 400 12.85 -0.83 -7.84
CA ALA A 400 11.80 -0.01 -8.46
C ALA A 400 10.54 -0.82 -8.77
N TRP A 401 9.35 -0.20 -8.64
CA TRP A 401 8.06 -0.85 -8.92
C TRP A 401 7.98 -1.48 -10.31
N GLU A 402 8.58 -0.83 -11.31
CA GLU A 402 8.60 -1.28 -12.71
C GLU A 402 9.26 -2.66 -12.84
N SER A 403 10.41 -2.85 -12.20
CA SER A 403 11.15 -4.13 -12.22
C SER A 403 10.36 -5.25 -11.52
N ILE A 404 9.69 -4.94 -10.40
CA ILE A 404 8.86 -5.91 -9.70
C ILE A 404 7.69 -6.36 -10.58
N ILE A 405 6.98 -5.40 -11.18
CA ILE A 405 5.83 -5.67 -12.05
C ILE A 405 6.23 -6.56 -13.22
N GLU A 406 7.38 -6.30 -13.87
CA GLU A 406 7.86 -7.12 -14.98
C GLU A 406 8.08 -8.58 -14.60
N LYS A 407 8.65 -8.82 -13.41
CA LYS A 407 8.84 -10.17 -12.87
C LYS A 407 7.51 -10.86 -12.55
N MET A 408 6.56 -10.12 -11.96
CA MET A 408 5.23 -10.66 -11.66
C MET A 408 4.45 -11.00 -12.93
N GLU A 409 4.51 -10.15 -13.97
CA GLU A 409 3.90 -10.43 -15.27
C GLU A 409 4.48 -11.68 -15.94
N ALA A 410 5.77 -11.95 -15.78
CA ALA A 410 6.39 -13.18 -16.29
C ALA A 410 5.76 -14.44 -15.66
N HIS A 411 5.55 -14.45 -14.33
CA HIS A 411 4.88 -15.58 -13.66
C HIS A 411 3.42 -15.74 -14.10
N ILE A 412 2.70 -14.62 -14.35
CA ILE A 412 1.34 -14.68 -14.86
C ILE A 412 1.33 -15.26 -16.29
N ALA A 413 2.27 -14.84 -17.16
CA ALA A 413 2.41 -15.37 -18.50
C ALA A 413 2.69 -16.89 -18.49
N ASP A 414 3.56 -17.35 -17.60
CA ASP A 414 3.85 -18.78 -17.43
C ASP A 414 2.61 -19.57 -16.98
N ALA A 415 1.79 -18.99 -16.10
CA ALA A 415 0.54 -19.61 -15.67
C ALA A 415 -0.50 -19.67 -16.79
N LEU A 416 -0.61 -18.61 -17.61
CA LEU A 416 -1.49 -18.56 -18.78
C LEU A 416 -1.08 -19.57 -19.87
N ALA A 417 0.22 -19.79 -20.05
CA ALA A 417 0.74 -20.74 -21.05
C ALA A 417 0.45 -22.22 -20.69
N LYS A 418 0.18 -22.53 -19.42
CA LYS A 418 -0.13 -23.88 -18.92
C LYS A 418 -1.62 -24.24 -19.02
N LYS A 419 -2.49 -23.30 -19.41
CA LYS A 419 -3.95 -23.46 -19.57
C LYS A 419 -4.37 -23.42 -21.03
#